data_e42a0d2ab76f1b3612921170018170ae
#
_entry.id   e42a0d2ab76f1b3612921170018170ae
#
_cell.length_a   1.000
_cell.length_b   1.000
_cell.length_c   1.000
_cell.angle_alpha   90.00
_cell.angle_beta   90.00
_cell.angle_gamma   90.00
#
_symmetry.space_group_name_H-M   'P 1'
#
loop_
_entity.id
_entity.type
_entity.pdbx_description
1 polymer ?
#
loop_
_entity_poly.entity_id
_entity_poly.type
_entity_poly.pdbx_seq_one_letter_code
_entity_poly.pdbx_strand_id
1 'polypeptide(L)'
;MSLKLQDLIEKSQNLVFFTGAGISTNSGIPDFRGPKGVWKTSTPIYFQDFISSKEKRIESWERKFSNELNIDSAKPNSGHLKLAEI
;
A
#
# COMPACT_ATOMS: atom_id res chain seq x y z
N MET A 1 -10.81 -25.77 -1.26
CA MET A 1 -10.00 -24.62 -1.74
C MET A 1 -8.96 -24.20 -0.71
N SER A 2 -9.36 -23.93 0.56
CA SER A 2 -8.41 -23.53 1.60
C SER A 2 -7.35 -24.59 1.89
N LEU A 3 -7.68 -25.89 1.77
CA LEU A 3 -6.70 -26.98 1.94
C LEU A 3 -5.60 -26.93 0.89
N LYS A 4 -5.96 -26.62 -0.36
CA LYS A 4 -4.97 -26.51 -1.43
C LYS A 4 -4.02 -25.33 -1.17
N LEU A 5 -4.53 -24.21 -0.71
CA LEU A 5 -3.70 -23.04 -0.39
C LEU A 5 -2.75 -23.35 0.77
N GLN A 6 -3.27 -23.96 1.82
CA GLN A 6 -2.45 -24.34 2.96
C GLN A 6 -1.34 -25.33 2.55
N ASP A 7 -1.67 -26.33 1.73
CA ASP A 7 -0.68 -27.27 1.22
C ASP A 7 0.41 -26.59 0.40
N LEU A 8 0.03 -25.64 -0.46
CA LEU A 8 0.98 -24.88 -1.27
C LEU A 8 1.95 -24.09 -0.38
N ILE A 9 1.42 -23.46 0.65
CA ILE A 9 2.24 -22.69 1.60
C ILE A 9 3.21 -23.62 2.33
N GLU A 10 2.73 -24.73 2.87
CA GLU A 10 3.53 -25.66 3.66
C GLU A 10 4.62 -26.35 2.83
N LYS A 11 4.36 -26.63 1.57
CA LYS A 11 5.30 -27.32 0.68
C LYS A 11 6.26 -26.38 -0.04
N SER A 12 6.01 -25.06 0.02
CA SER A 12 6.83 -24.09 -0.70
C SER A 12 8.17 -23.88 -0.01
N GLN A 13 9.24 -23.87 -0.80
CA GLN A 13 10.59 -23.54 -0.33
C GLN A 13 10.91 -22.08 -0.58
N ASN A 14 10.28 -21.46 -1.58
CA ASN A 14 10.48 -20.06 -1.94
C ASN A 14 9.11 -19.40 -2.08
N LEU A 15 8.56 -18.95 -0.96
CA LEU A 15 7.23 -18.36 -0.91
C LEU A 15 7.32 -16.85 -1.12
N VAL A 16 6.51 -16.32 -2.03
CA VAL A 16 6.44 -14.89 -2.32
C VAL A 16 5.00 -14.43 -2.16
N PHE A 17 4.79 -13.32 -1.44
CA PHE A 17 3.51 -12.65 -1.33
C PHE A 17 3.53 -11.39 -2.18
N PHE A 18 2.61 -11.28 -3.12
CA PHE A 18 2.44 -10.08 -3.92
C PHE A 18 1.25 -9.30 -3.39
N THR A 19 1.52 -8.19 -2.70
CA THR A 19 0.48 -7.38 -2.04
C THR A 19 0.40 -6.01 -2.68
N GLY A 20 -0.72 -5.32 -2.44
CA GLY A 20 -0.94 -3.95 -2.89
C GLY A 20 -1.32 -3.04 -1.74
N ALA A 21 -1.75 -1.82 -2.06
CA ALA A 21 -2.11 -0.82 -1.06
C ALA A 21 -3.25 -1.27 -0.13
N GLY A 22 -4.12 -2.16 -0.62
CA GLY A 22 -5.24 -2.67 0.17
C GLY A 22 -4.86 -3.40 1.45
N ILE A 23 -3.66 -3.97 1.53
CA ILE A 23 -3.22 -4.66 2.75
C ILE A 23 -3.09 -3.71 3.94
N SER A 24 -2.94 -2.41 3.70
CA SER A 24 -2.72 -1.41 4.73
C SER A 24 -3.97 -0.61 5.11
N THR A 25 -5.13 -0.88 4.49
CA THR A 25 -6.36 -0.13 4.78
C THR A 25 -6.81 -0.31 6.23
N ASN A 26 -6.66 -1.50 6.79
CA ASN A 26 -6.98 -1.79 8.20
C ASN A 26 -5.97 -1.19 9.18
N SER A 27 -4.88 -0.62 8.68
CA SER A 27 -3.92 0.13 9.49
C SER A 27 -4.22 1.64 9.49
N GLY A 28 -5.27 2.06 8.80
CA GLY A 28 -5.64 3.47 8.67
C GLY A 28 -4.99 4.18 7.51
N ILE A 29 -4.30 3.46 6.62
CA ILE A 29 -3.71 4.03 5.41
C ILE A 29 -4.66 3.77 4.25
N PRO A 30 -5.26 4.81 3.63
CA PRO A 30 -6.18 4.60 2.53
C PRO A 30 -5.46 4.01 1.31
N ASP A 31 -6.15 3.16 0.58
CA ASP A 31 -5.69 2.70 -0.72
C ASP A 31 -5.94 3.77 -1.79
N PHE A 32 -5.68 3.45 -3.05
CA PHE A 32 -5.85 4.43 -4.14
C PHE A 32 -7.25 4.43 -4.73
N ARG A 33 -7.85 3.26 -4.91
CA ARG A 33 -9.11 3.08 -5.66
C ARG A 33 -10.27 2.51 -4.87
N GLY A 34 -10.07 2.20 -3.59
CA GLY A 34 -11.13 1.69 -2.73
C GLY A 34 -12.17 2.75 -2.38
N PRO A 35 -13.19 2.41 -1.57
CA PRO A 35 -14.27 3.36 -1.23
C PRO A 35 -13.78 4.65 -0.58
N LYS A 36 -12.66 4.61 0.16
CA LYS A 36 -12.02 5.77 0.76
C LYS A 36 -10.67 6.06 0.13
N GLY A 37 -10.48 5.64 -1.12
CA GLY A 37 -9.21 5.71 -1.80
C GLY A 37 -8.74 7.13 -2.10
N VAL A 38 -7.43 7.29 -2.17
CA VAL A 38 -6.75 8.58 -2.38
C VAL A 38 -7.21 9.24 -3.68
N TRP A 39 -7.43 8.45 -4.74
CA TRP A 39 -7.81 9.00 -6.05
C TRP A 39 -9.24 9.54 -6.11
N LYS A 40 -10.01 9.39 -5.05
CA LYS A 40 -11.33 10.02 -4.95
C LYS A 40 -11.24 11.52 -4.66
N THR A 41 -10.16 11.96 -4.02
CA THR A 41 -9.97 13.36 -3.62
C THR A 41 -8.68 13.97 -4.17
N SER A 42 -7.76 13.17 -4.69
CA SER A 42 -6.48 13.63 -5.20
C SER A 42 -6.23 13.07 -6.59
N THR A 43 -5.54 13.84 -7.42
CA THR A 43 -5.13 13.41 -8.76
C THR A 43 -3.73 12.78 -8.68
N PRO A 44 -3.50 11.63 -9.35
CA PRO A 44 -2.16 11.04 -9.36
C PRO A 44 -1.13 11.95 -10.02
N ILE A 45 0.08 11.95 -9.48
CA ILE A 45 1.23 12.56 -10.16
C ILE A 45 1.94 11.44 -10.90
N TYR A 46 1.88 11.49 -12.24
CA TYR A 46 2.49 10.47 -13.07
C TYR A 46 4.00 10.62 -13.11
N PHE A 47 4.69 9.52 -13.34
CA PHE A 47 6.15 9.51 -13.36
C PHE A 47 6.74 10.52 -14.35
N GLN A 48 6.16 10.62 -15.56
CA GLN A 48 6.63 11.56 -16.56
C GLN A 48 6.50 13.02 -16.09
N ASP A 49 5.42 13.34 -15.41
CA ASP A 49 5.24 14.68 -14.84
C ASP A 49 6.22 14.94 -13.70
N PHE A 50 6.47 13.95 -12.89
CA PHE A 50 7.43 14.04 -11.78
C PHE A 50 8.84 14.37 -12.30
N ILE A 51 9.31 13.68 -13.34
CA ILE A 51 10.65 13.90 -13.85
C ILE A 51 10.78 15.18 -14.68
N SER A 52 9.71 15.65 -15.32
CA SER A 52 9.75 16.80 -16.22
C SER A 52 9.36 18.13 -15.57
N SER A 53 8.69 18.10 -14.43
CA SER A 53 8.15 19.28 -13.77
C SER A 53 8.64 19.42 -12.34
N LYS A 54 9.40 20.48 -12.07
CA LYS A 54 9.84 20.82 -10.71
C LYS A 54 8.62 21.05 -9.79
N GLU A 55 7.58 21.70 -10.30
CA GLU A 55 6.36 21.98 -9.55
C GLU A 55 5.67 20.69 -9.11
N LYS A 56 5.61 19.69 -9.99
CA LYS A 56 5.02 18.40 -9.66
C LYS A 56 5.86 17.63 -8.63
N ARG A 57 7.17 17.75 -8.69
CA ARG A 57 8.05 17.16 -7.67
C ARG A 57 7.81 17.79 -6.31
N ILE A 58 7.71 19.11 -6.25
CA ILE A 58 7.42 19.84 -5.01
C ILE A 58 6.07 19.39 -4.44
N GLU A 59 5.03 19.35 -5.27
CA GLU A 59 3.70 18.90 -4.88
C GLU A 59 3.72 17.48 -4.31
N SER A 60 4.47 16.59 -4.94
CA SER A 60 4.62 15.20 -4.48
C SER A 60 5.22 15.14 -3.07
N TRP A 61 6.27 15.90 -2.82
CA TRP A 61 6.91 15.95 -1.51
C TRP A 61 6.03 16.61 -0.46
N GLU A 62 5.31 17.67 -0.82
CA GLU A 62 4.34 18.32 0.07
C GLU A 62 3.26 17.37 0.52
N ARG A 63 2.70 16.58 -0.39
CA ARG A 63 1.70 15.55 -0.05
C ARG A 63 2.27 14.53 0.94
N LYS A 64 3.51 14.12 0.73
CA LYS A 64 4.18 13.15 1.60
C LYS A 64 4.38 13.70 3.01
N PHE A 65 4.84 14.94 3.13
CA PHE A 65 5.14 15.55 4.42
C PHE A 65 3.88 16.03 5.15
N SER A 66 2.76 16.20 4.47
CA SER A 66 1.50 16.58 5.11
C SER A 66 0.88 15.47 5.96
N ASN A 67 1.39 14.24 5.82
CA ASN A 67 0.87 13.06 6.52
C ASN A 67 -0.61 12.79 6.24
N GLU A 68 -1.09 13.14 5.04
CA GLU A 68 -2.48 12.90 4.63
C GLU A 68 -2.86 11.42 4.69
N LEU A 69 -1.89 10.53 4.50
CA LEU A 69 -2.09 9.10 4.52
C LEU A 69 -1.95 8.47 5.91
N ASN A 70 -1.69 9.26 6.95
CA ASN A 70 -1.52 8.79 8.33
C ASN A 70 -0.42 7.72 8.50
N ILE A 71 0.59 7.76 7.65
CA ILE A 71 1.65 6.73 7.67
C ILE A 71 2.45 6.79 8.98
N ASP A 72 2.70 7.99 9.49
CA ASP A 72 3.52 8.17 10.70
C ASP A 72 2.89 7.55 11.95
N SER A 73 1.57 7.49 12.01
CA SER A 73 0.84 6.92 13.15
C SER A 73 0.34 5.50 12.90
N ALA A 74 0.53 4.98 11.70
CA ALA A 74 0.03 3.66 11.34
C ALA A 74 0.84 2.54 11.99
N LYS A 75 0.16 1.43 12.28
CA LYS A 75 0.79 0.23 12.83
C LYS A 75 0.46 -0.97 11.96
N PRO A 76 1.31 -2.01 11.95
CA PRO A 76 0.98 -3.22 11.24
C PRO A 76 -0.36 -3.79 11.71
N ASN A 77 -1.18 -4.26 10.78
CA ASN A 77 -2.43 -4.94 11.09
C ASN A 77 -2.27 -6.46 11.09
N SER A 78 -3.35 -7.19 11.34
CA SER A 78 -3.31 -8.65 11.40
C SER A 78 -2.80 -9.30 10.11
N GLY A 79 -3.09 -8.70 8.97
CA GLY A 79 -2.58 -9.19 7.67
C GLY A 79 -1.06 -9.13 7.58
N HIS A 80 -0.49 -7.99 7.95
CA HIS A 80 0.97 -7.82 7.98
C HIS A 80 1.64 -8.82 8.92
N LEU A 81 1.10 -8.94 10.13
CA LEU A 81 1.66 -9.82 11.14
C LEU A 81 1.58 -11.28 10.72
N LYS A 82 0.49 -11.67 10.05
CA LYS A 82 0.32 -13.03 9.56
C LYS A 82 1.31 -13.38 8.47
N LEU A 83 1.57 -12.46 7.55
CA LEU A 83 2.57 -12.68 6.51
C LEU A 83 3.97 -12.87 7.11
N ALA A 84 4.32 -12.09 8.11
CA ALA A 84 5.60 -12.21 8.79
C ALA A 84 5.72 -13.54 9.56
N GLU A 85 4.61 -14.06 10.07
CA GLU A 85 4.56 -15.31 10.82
C GLU A 85 4.74 -16.53 9.90
N ILE A 86 4.23 -16.47 8.70
CA ILE A 86 4.36 -17.55 7.74
C ILE A 86 5.81 -17.63 7.22
#